data_07fbb8fcf85d8371cae8639f77e789c0
#
_entry.id   07fbb8fcf85d8371cae8639f77e789c0
#
_cell.length_a   1.000
_cell.length_b   1.000
_cell.length_c   1.000
_cell.angle_alpha   90.00
_cell.angle_beta   90.00
_cell.angle_gamma   90.00
#
_symmetry.space_group_name_H-M   'P 1'
#
loop_
_entity.id
_entity.type
_entity.pdbx_description
1 polymer ?
#
loop_
_entity_poly.entity_id
_entity_poly.type
_entity_poly.pdbx_seq_one_letter_code
_entity_poly.pdbx_strand_id
1 'polypeptide(L)'
;GDFQPLRQDGLATRGVEPKKSNWARPIIKPPFRAWPMICSNCFTFGGVKIDERARVINAEGDAIPGLYAAGEVAGIYYRVYTGATSVMRGAVTGRLAGEDAARRRNSREEQR
;
A
#
# COMPACT_ATOMS: atom_id res chain seq x y z
N GLY A 1 25.18 2.30 20.33
CA GLY A 1 25.11 0.89 19.96
C GLY A 1 24.84 0.75 18.47
N ASP A 2 25.07 -0.42 17.92
CA ASP A 2 24.83 -0.68 16.49
C ASP A 2 23.35 -0.62 16.17
N PHE A 3 23.02 -0.03 15.05
CA PHE A 3 21.65 0.05 14.55
C PHE A 3 21.11 -1.34 14.21
N GLN A 4 20.02 -1.72 14.86
CA GLN A 4 19.32 -2.98 14.61
C GLN A 4 18.01 -2.71 13.86
N PRO A 5 17.90 -2.97 12.55
CA PRO A 5 16.77 -2.56 11.74
C PRO A 5 15.44 -3.24 12.11
N LEU A 6 15.48 -4.40 12.76
CA LEU A 6 14.30 -5.17 13.14
C LEU A 6 13.93 -5.05 14.63
N ARG A 7 14.69 -4.28 15.41
CA ARG A 7 14.46 -4.11 16.84
C ARG A 7 14.26 -2.64 17.18
N GLN A 8 13.25 -2.34 17.95
CA GLN A 8 13.07 -1.01 18.54
C GLN A 8 14.21 -0.77 19.54
N ASP A 9 14.94 0.30 19.36
CA ASP A 9 16.12 0.63 20.18
C ASP A 9 15.79 1.48 21.41
N GLY A 10 14.53 1.94 21.54
CA GLY A 10 14.07 2.81 22.63
C GLY A 10 14.66 4.23 22.58
N LEU A 11 15.50 4.56 21.59
CA LEU A 11 16.09 5.88 21.46
C LEU A 11 15.07 6.90 20.97
N ALA A 12 15.19 8.13 21.44
CA ALA A 12 14.37 9.25 21.05
C ALA A 12 15.20 10.50 20.80
N THR A 13 14.69 11.41 19.99
CA THR A 13 15.30 12.73 19.83
C THR A 13 15.13 13.54 21.13
N ARG A 14 16.09 14.41 21.42
CA ARG A 14 16.07 15.34 22.55
C ARG A 14 16.04 16.77 22.04
N GLY A 15 15.37 17.66 22.79
CA GLY A 15 15.30 19.10 22.46
C GLY A 15 14.40 19.49 21.31
N VAL A 16 13.56 18.56 20.80
CA VAL A 16 12.54 18.81 19.78
C VAL A 16 11.19 18.20 20.18
N GLU A 17 10.13 18.84 19.80
CA GLU A 17 8.76 18.36 20.00
C GLU A 17 7.99 18.41 18.66
N PRO A 18 7.25 17.33 18.30
CA PRO A 18 7.19 16.05 19.01
C PRO A 18 8.51 15.25 18.88
N LYS A 19 8.78 14.44 19.88
CA LYS A 19 9.96 13.55 19.87
C LYS A 19 9.79 12.42 18.88
N LYS A 20 10.79 12.15 18.06
CA LYS A 20 10.88 10.90 17.31
C LYS A 20 11.31 9.81 18.30
N SER A 21 10.52 8.74 18.40
CA SER A 21 10.82 7.56 19.22
C SER A 21 11.24 6.38 18.33
N ASN A 22 12.08 5.52 18.86
CA ASN A 22 12.61 4.31 18.23
C ASN A 22 13.36 4.54 16.90
N TRP A 23 14.35 3.73 16.64
CA TRP A 23 15.19 3.77 15.43
C TRP A 23 15.74 5.18 15.12
N ALA A 24 16.18 5.87 16.17
CA ALA A 24 16.83 7.17 16.01
C ALA A 24 18.23 6.99 15.45
N ARG A 25 18.44 7.30 14.18
CA ARG A 25 19.75 7.28 13.53
C ARG A 25 20.35 8.69 13.49
N PRO A 26 21.62 8.86 13.85
CA PRO A 26 22.27 10.14 13.69
C PRO A 26 22.49 10.49 12.21
N ILE A 27 22.28 11.74 11.86
CA ILE A 27 22.64 12.30 10.55
C ILE A 27 23.94 13.07 10.73
N ILE A 28 25.08 12.39 10.59
CA ILE A 28 26.40 12.91 10.97
C ILE A 28 27.43 12.94 9.84
N LYS A 29 27.09 12.37 8.68
CA LYS A 29 28.03 12.27 7.55
C LYS A 29 27.64 13.24 6.43
N PRO A 30 28.44 14.29 6.13
CA PRO A 30 28.16 15.17 5.02
C PRO A 30 28.36 14.47 3.64
N PRO A 31 27.84 15.06 2.54
CA PRO A 31 27.09 16.33 2.49
C PRO A 31 25.66 16.17 2.98
N PHE A 32 25.14 17.19 3.70
CA PHE A 32 23.75 17.24 4.13
C PHE A 32 22.87 17.88 3.06
N ARG A 33 21.65 17.40 2.96
CA ARG A 33 20.61 17.98 2.08
C ARG A 33 19.34 18.23 2.90
N ALA A 34 18.69 19.35 2.66
CA ALA A 34 17.44 19.70 3.30
C ALA A 34 16.39 20.04 2.24
N TRP A 35 15.17 19.57 2.43
CA TRP A 35 14.02 19.87 1.60
C TRP A 35 12.90 20.44 2.47
N PRO A 36 12.18 21.48 2.00
CA PRO A 36 10.97 21.90 2.69
C PRO A 36 9.91 20.82 2.61
N MET A 37 9.22 20.60 3.72
CA MET A 37 8.14 19.62 3.83
C MET A 37 6.84 20.32 4.17
N ILE A 38 5.76 19.90 3.51
CA ILE A 38 4.40 20.35 3.81
C ILE A 38 3.50 19.12 4.04
N CYS A 39 2.41 19.31 4.78
CA CYS A 39 1.38 18.27 4.89
C CYS A 39 0.65 18.12 3.56
N SER A 40 0.48 16.87 3.13
CA SER A 40 -0.27 16.52 1.92
C SER A 40 -0.89 15.14 2.08
N ASN A 41 -1.99 14.90 1.38
CA ASN A 41 -2.60 13.58 1.28
C ASN A 41 -1.89 12.77 0.20
N CYS A 42 -1.33 11.62 0.59
CA CYS A 42 -0.66 10.71 -0.33
C CYS A 42 -1.45 9.42 -0.57
N PHE A 43 -2.20 8.96 0.43
CA PHE A 43 -2.89 7.67 0.41
C PHE A 43 -4.29 7.77 1.00
N THR A 44 -5.19 6.92 0.52
CA THR A 44 -6.50 6.69 1.10
C THR A 44 -6.56 5.31 1.74
N PHE A 45 -7.30 5.18 2.84
CA PHE A 45 -7.54 3.87 3.48
C PHE A 45 -8.88 3.25 3.07
N GLY A 46 -9.76 4.03 2.48
CA GLY A 46 -10.99 3.57 1.86
C GLY A 46 -10.78 3.14 0.41
N GLY A 47 -11.80 2.56 -0.17
CA GLY A 47 -11.80 2.13 -1.56
C GLY A 47 -12.86 1.07 -1.80
N VAL A 48 -12.92 0.56 -3.01
CA VAL A 48 -13.84 -0.53 -3.34
C VAL A 48 -13.36 -1.83 -2.74
N LYS A 49 -14.30 -2.66 -2.28
CA LYS A 49 -14.01 -4.00 -1.80
C LYS A 49 -13.70 -4.90 -2.99
N ILE A 50 -12.64 -5.68 -2.87
CA ILE A 50 -12.23 -6.66 -3.88
C ILE A 50 -12.07 -8.05 -3.26
N ASP A 51 -12.15 -9.07 -4.10
CA ASP A 51 -11.78 -10.44 -3.75
C ASP A 51 -10.30 -10.75 -4.08
N GLU A 52 -9.89 -11.98 -3.85
CA GLU A 52 -8.54 -12.49 -4.12
C GLU A 52 -8.10 -12.45 -5.59
N ARG A 53 -9.04 -12.25 -6.52
CA ARG A 53 -8.80 -12.08 -7.96
C ARG A 53 -8.89 -10.63 -8.41
N ALA A 54 -8.95 -9.70 -7.46
CA ALA A 54 -9.14 -8.27 -7.68
C ALA A 54 -10.46 -7.90 -8.38
N ARG A 55 -11.49 -8.76 -8.30
CA ARG A 55 -12.84 -8.45 -8.77
C ARG A 55 -13.56 -7.59 -7.74
N VAL A 56 -14.26 -6.57 -8.19
CA VAL A 56 -15.04 -5.70 -7.29
C VAL A 56 -16.24 -6.47 -6.74
N ILE A 57 -16.47 -6.36 -5.44
CA ILE A 57 -17.56 -7.01 -4.71
C ILE A 57 -18.68 -6.01 -4.46
N ASN A 58 -19.92 -6.39 -4.76
CA ASN A 58 -21.12 -5.60 -4.48
C ASN A 58 -21.51 -5.63 -2.99
N ALA A 59 -22.61 -4.98 -2.63
CA ALA A 59 -23.08 -4.91 -1.25
C ALA A 59 -23.57 -6.27 -0.71
N GLU A 60 -24.03 -7.14 -1.59
CA GLU A 60 -24.52 -8.49 -1.29
C GLU A 60 -23.37 -9.49 -1.07
N GLY A 61 -22.14 -9.13 -1.45
CA GLY A 61 -20.95 -9.97 -1.31
C GLY A 61 -20.55 -10.70 -2.59
N ASP A 62 -21.22 -10.43 -3.70
CA ASP A 62 -20.96 -11.06 -4.99
C ASP A 62 -19.99 -10.26 -5.85
N ALA A 63 -19.17 -10.96 -6.62
CA ALA A 63 -18.28 -10.31 -7.56
C ALA A 63 -19.06 -9.73 -8.76
N ILE A 64 -18.87 -8.43 -9.02
CA ILE A 64 -19.46 -7.77 -10.18
C ILE A 64 -18.78 -8.29 -11.47
N PRO A 65 -19.51 -8.92 -12.39
CA PRO A 65 -18.93 -9.54 -13.55
C PRO A 65 -18.21 -8.55 -14.48
N GLY A 66 -16.90 -8.76 -14.70
CA GLY A 66 -16.09 -7.94 -15.59
C GLY A 66 -15.57 -6.63 -14.98
N LEU A 67 -15.85 -6.37 -13.70
CA LEU A 67 -15.33 -5.19 -12.99
C LEU A 67 -14.20 -5.59 -12.05
N TYR A 68 -13.08 -4.92 -12.21
CA TYR A 68 -11.85 -5.13 -11.43
C TYR A 68 -11.36 -3.81 -10.84
N ALA A 69 -10.67 -3.89 -9.72
CA ALA A 69 -9.99 -2.74 -9.13
C ALA A 69 -8.59 -3.12 -8.65
N ALA A 70 -7.63 -2.25 -8.94
CA ALA A 70 -6.23 -2.47 -8.60
C ALA A 70 -5.57 -1.19 -8.06
N GLY A 71 -4.56 -1.35 -7.22
CA GLY A 71 -3.82 -0.22 -6.67
C GLY A 71 -4.61 0.57 -5.63
N GLU A 72 -4.50 1.89 -5.69
CA GLU A 72 -5.04 2.79 -4.66
C GLU A 72 -6.56 2.72 -4.51
N VAL A 73 -7.30 2.48 -5.60
CA VAL A 73 -8.76 2.38 -5.58
C VAL A 73 -9.27 1.16 -4.81
N ALA A 74 -8.45 0.13 -4.62
CA ALA A 74 -8.80 -1.05 -3.82
C ALA A 74 -8.58 -0.78 -2.32
N GLY A 75 -9.65 -0.82 -1.53
CA GLY A 75 -9.65 -0.51 -0.10
C GLY A 75 -9.10 -1.65 0.76
N ILE A 76 -7.80 -1.92 0.69
CA ILE A 76 -7.15 -3.00 1.43
C ILE A 76 -6.62 -2.54 2.79
N TYR A 77 -6.18 -1.29 2.91
CA TYR A 77 -5.60 -0.77 4.15
C TYR A 77 -6.66 -0.33 5.13
N TYR A 78 -6.39 -0.59 6.41
CA TYR A 78 -7.22 -0.17 7.51
C TYR A 78 -6.36 0.35 8.67
N ARG A 79 -6.62 1.55 9.16
CA ARG A 79 -5.97 2.26 10.27
C ARG A 79 -4.52 2.68 10.03
N VAL A 80 -3.67 1.84 9.48
CA VAL A 80 -2.25 2.11 9.34
C VAL A 80 -1.77 1.77 7.94
N TYR A 81 -1.02 2.68 7.33
CA TYR A 81 -0.29 2.40 6.11
C TYR A 81 1.03 1.69 6.43
N THR A 82 1.17 0.48 5.95
CA THR A 82 2.43 -0.25 6.01
C THR A 82 3.36 0.26 4.92
N GLY A 83 4.44 0.92 5.33
CA GLY A 83 5.36 1.62 4.43
C GLY A 83 5.78 0.80 3.21
N ALA A 84 5.88 1.45 2.06
CA ALA A 84 6.30 0.91 0.77
C ALA A 84 5.38 -0.19 0.15
N THR A 85 4.17 -0.42 0.68
CA THR A 85 3.29 -1.48 0.18
C THR A 85 2.34 -1.04 -0.93
N SER A 86 2.13 0.26 -1.16
CA SER A 86 1.19 0.75 -2.18
C SER A 86 1.60 0.36 -3.61
N VAL A 87 2.89 0.41 -3.94
CA VAL A 87 3.40 -0.04 -5.24
C VAL A 87 3.18 -1.53 -5.43
N MET A 88 3.50 -2.32 -4.41
CA MET A 88 3.28 -3.77 -4.44
C MET A 88 1.80 -4.13 -4.54
N ARG A 89 0.92 -3.41 -3.84
CA ARG A 89 -0.53 -3.55 -3.98
C ARG A 89 -0.96 -3.36 -5.44
N GLY A 90 -0.50 -2.30 -6.09
CA GLY A 90 -0.80 -2.04 -7.50
C GLY A 90 -0.30 -3.15 -8.42
N ALA A 91 0.94 -3.59 -8.25
CA ALA A 91 1.53 -4.65 -9.05
C ALA A 91 0.81 -5.99 -8.88
N VAL A 92 0.53 -6.40 -7.64
CA VAL A 92 -0.13 -7.69 -7.35
C VAL A 92 -1.58 -7.69 -7.82
N THR A 93 -2.38 -6.68 -7.42
CA THR A 93 -3.80 -6.65 -7.78
C THR A 93 -4.01 -6.41 -9.26
N GLY A 94 -3.16 -5.61 -9.92
CA GLY A 94 -3.19 -5.42 -11.38
C GLY A 94 -2.90 -6.71 -12.14
N ARG A 95 -1.92 -7.51 -11.69
CA ARG A 95 -1.63 -8.82 -12.27
C ARG A 95 -2.81 -9.79 -12.10
N LEU A 96 -3.36 -9.90 -10.90
CA LEU A 96 -4.49 -10.79 -10.61
C LEU A 96 -5.72 -10.41 -11.44
N ALA A 97 -6.04 -9.12 -11.54
CA ALA A 97 -7.11 -8.61 -12.38
C ALA A 97 -6.93 -8.97 -13.85
N GLY A 98 -5.71 -8.77 -14.38
CA GLY A 98 -5.38 -9.10 -15.77
C GLY A 98 -5.49 -10.59 -16.08
N GLU A 99 -5.00 -11.43 -15.19
CA GLU A 99 -5.07 -12.89 -15.33
C GLU A 99 -6.53 -13.40 -15.33
N ASP A 100 -7.36 -12.91 -14.40
CA ASP A 100 -8.77 -13.33 -14.32
C ASP A 100 -9.59 -12.80 -15.52
N ALA A 101 -9.35 -11.56 -15.94
CA ALA A 101 -10.00 -10.98 -17.11
C ALA A 101 -9.69 -11.76 -18.40
N ALA A 102 -8.43 -12.15 -18.59
CA ALA A 102 -8.02 -12.95 -19.75
C ALA A 102 -8.69 -14.33 -19.77
N ARG A 103 -8.75 -15.02 -18.62
CA ARG A 103 -9.44 -16.32 -18.51
C ARG A 103 -10.92 -16.22 -18.85
N ARG A 104 -11.59 -15.17 -18.36
CA ARG A 104 -13.03 -14.95 -18.66
C ARG A 104 -13.29 -14.69 -20.15
N ARG A 105 -12.40 -13.99 -20.83
CA ARG A 105 -12.52 -13.77 -22.28
C ARG A 105 -12.47 -15.09 -23.02
N ASN A 106 -11.45 -15.91 -22.75
CA ASN A 106 -11.27 -17.19 -23.43
C ASN A 106 -12.49 -18.12 -23.23
N SER A 107 -13.01 -18.21 -21.99
CA SER A 107 -14.21 -19.02 -21.70
C SER A 107 -15.46 -18.55 -22.43
N ARG A 108 -15.57 -17.25 -22.77
CA ARG A 108 -16.69 -16.72 -23.56
C ARG A 108 -16.54 -17.00 -25.07
N GLU A 109 -15.31 -17.01 -25.55
CA GLU A 109 -15.00 -17.32 -26.94
C GLU A 109 -15.23 -18.81 -27.25
N GLU A 110 -14.96 -19.73 -26.30
CA GLU A 110 -15.20 -21.16 -26.41
C GLU A 110 -16.70 -21.54 -26.38
N GLN A 111 -17.58 -20.66 -25.87
CA GLN A 111 -19.04 -20.88 -25.78
C GLN A 111 -19.82 -20.31 -26.97
N ARG A 112 -19.15 -19.74 -27.97
CA ARG A 112 -19.72 -19.17 -29.19
C ARG A 112 -19.51 -20.08 -30.38
#